data_ef187a164430a1d69e78a239f810b189
#
_entry.id   ef187a164430a1d69e78a239f810b189
#
_cell.length_a   1.000
_cell.length_b   1.000
_cell.length_c   1.000
_cell.angle_alpha   90.00
_cell.angle_beta   90.00
_cell.angle_gamma   90.00
#
_symmetry.space_group_name_H-M   'P 1'
#
loop_
_entity.id
_entity.type
_entity.pdbx_description
1 polymer ?
#
loop_
_entity_poly.entity_id
_entity_poly.type
_entity_poly.pdbx_seq_one_letter_code
_entity_poly.pdbx_strand_id
1 'polypeptide(L)'
;MTILKSDNLEYYLSLLPPKVLIIIGSPTCNMCKLEVPKIEKQLGDKIEILYINGEKWDKIADKYNVQFYPTLLLLENGLVIDRIDNVRKRSFKTLIN
;
A
#
# COMPACT_ATOMS: atom_id res chain seq x y z
N MET A 1 -8.47 5.21 5.80
CA MET A 1 -7.71 4.74 4.62
C MET A 1 -8.25 5.40 3.37
N THR A 2 -7.37 5.98 2.59
CA THR A 2 -7.74 6.58 1.31
C THR A 2 -7.68 5.52 0.21
N ILE A 3 -8.65 5.51 -0.69
CA ILE A 3 -8.69 4.57 -1.80
C ILE A 3 -8.39 5.32 -3.09
N LEU A 4 -7.43 4.83 -3.86
CA LEU A 4 -7.09 5.43 -5.15
C LEU A 4 -8.24 5.21 -6.14
N LYS A 5 -8.75 6.30 -6.71
CA LYS A 5 -9.89 6.28 -7.63
C LYS A 5 -9.55 6.80 -9.03
N SER A 6 -8.30 7.10 -9.28
CA SER A 6 -7.82 7.50 -10.60
C SER A 6 -6.39 7.02 -10.79
N ASP A 7 -5.90 7.05 -12.03
CA ASP A 7 -4.53 6.63 -12.32
C ASP A 7 -3.47 7.69 -11.99
N ASN A 8 -3.89 8.84 -11.48
CA ASN A 8 -2.97 9.94 -11.16
C ASN A 8 -2.46 9.78 -9.72
N LEU A 9 -1.55 8.86 -9.53
CA LEU A 9 -0.96 8.59 -8.21
C LEU A 9 -0.25 9.82 -7.65
N GLU A 10 0.47 10.58 -8.48
CA GLU A 10 1.22 11.74 -8.03
C GLU A 10 0.30 12.80 -7.43
N TYR A 11 -0.88 12.99 -8.02
CA TYR A 11 -1.87 13.92 -7.48
C TYR A 11 -2.31 13.48 -6.09
N TYR A 12 -2.63 12.19 -5.92
CA TYR A 12 -3.01 11.67 -4.61
C TYR A 12 -1.92 11.86 -3.58
N LEU A 13 -0.67 11.56 -3.95
CA LEU A 13 0.45 11.72 -3.03
C LEU A 13 0.67 13.18 -2.65
N SER A 14 0.36 14.12 -3.55
CA SER A 14 0.48 15.55 -3.24
C SER A 14 -0.51 16.01 -2.18
N LEU A 15 -1.63 15.29 -2.02
CA LEU A 15 -2.67 15.61 -1.03
C LEU A 15 -2.44 14.93 0.32
N LEU A 16 -1.52 13.98 0.38
CA LEU A 16 -1.26 13.18 1.57
C LEU A 16 0.02 13.64 2.26
N PRO A 17 0.20 13.26 3.55
CA PRO A 17 1.44 13.57 4.25
C PRO A 17 2.67 13.03 3.53
N PRO A 18 3.88 13.57 3.82
CA PRO A 18 5.10 13.07 3.18
C PRO A 18 5.34 11.58 3.37
N LYS A 19 4.95 11.04 4.54
CA LYS A 19 5.12 9.61 4.83
C LYS A 19 3.78 8.91 4.70
N VAL A 20 3.71 7.95 3.78
CA VAL A 20 2.49 7.24 3.42
C VAL A 20 2.78 5.76 3.27
N LEU A 21 1.86 4.93 3.75
CA LEU A 21 1.90 3.50 3.48
C LEU A 21 0.97 3.19 2.31
N ILE A 22 1.53 2.70 1.22
CA ILE A 22 0.72 2.24 0.09
C ILE A 22 0.49 0.74 0.25
N ILE A 23 -0.77 0.34 0.12
CA ILE A 23 -1.15 -1.08 0.06
C ILE A 23 -1.66 -1.33 -1.34
N ILE A 24 -0.96 -2.18 -2.09
CA ILE A 24 -1.41 -2.60 -3.42
C ILE A 24 -2.00 -3.99 -3.29
N GLY A 25 -3.30 -4.09 -3.50
CA GLY A 25 -4.03 -5.33 -3.34
C GLY A 25 -4.95 -5.61 -4.51
N SER A 26 -5.81 -6.61 -4.34
CA SER A 26 -6.76 -7.05 -5.35
C SER A 26 -8.07 -7.45 -4.67
N PRO A 27 -9.24 -7.18 -5.27
CA PRO A 27 -10.51 -7.57 -4.70
C PRO A 27 -10.73 -9.09 -4.68
N THR A 28 -9.97 -9.85 -5.48
CA THR A 28 -10.07 -11.31 -5.53
C THR A 28 -9.01 -12.02 -4.70
N CYS A 29 -8.16 -11.26 -4.02
CA CYS A 29 -7.06 -11.80 -3.24
C CYS A 29 -7.53 -12.14 -1.82
N ASN A 30 -7.52 -13.43 -1.45
CA ASN A 30 -7.94 -13.86 -0.12
C ASN A 30 -7.02 -13.33 0.97
N MET A 31 -5.71 -13.28 0.71
CA MET A 31 -4.74 -12.73 1.67
C MET A 31 -5.01 -11.25 1.94
N CYS A 32 -5.40 -10.49 0.91
CA CYS A 32 -5.77 -9.08 1.07
C CYS A 32 -6.98 -8.94 1.99
N LYS A 33 -7.98 -9.79 1.83
CA LYS A 33 -9.20 -9.75 2.66
C LYS A 33 -8.89 -10.00 4.13
N LEU A 34 -7.87 -10.80 4.42
CA LEU A 34 -7.44 -11.09 5.79
C LEU A 34 -6.51 -10.00 6.34
N GLU A 35 -5.53 -9.58 5.55
CA GLU A 35 -4.43 -8.75 6.05
C GLU A 35 -4.73 -7.25 6.01
N VAL A 36 -5.40 -6.76 4.97
CA VAL A 36 -5.63 -5.31 4.83
C VAL A 36 -6.43 -4.73 6.01
N PRO A 37 -7.50 -5.37 6.48
CA PRO A 37 -8.20 -4.85 7.67
C PRO A 37 -7.33 -4.82 8.92
N LYS A 38 -6.43 -5.80 9.10
CA LYS A 38 -5.51 -5.82 10.23
C LYS A 38 -4.51 -4.67 10.16
N ILE A 39 -3.98 -4.42 8.97
CA ILE A 39 -3.02 -3.33 8.75
C ILE A 39 -3.70 -1.99 9.06
N GLU A 40 -4.88 -1.78 8.52
CA GLU A 40 -5.63 -0.55 8.77
C GLU A 40 -5.93 -0.36 10.26
N LYS A 41 -6.37 -1.40 10.93
CA LYS A 41 -6.67 -1.34 12.36
C LYS A 41 -5.45 -1.00 13.20
N GLN A 42 -4.30 -1.58 12.87
CA GLN A 42 -3.11 -1.44 13.69
C GLN A 42 -2.25 -0.25 13.33
N LEU A 43 -2.23 0.16 12.07
CA LEU A 43 -1.37 1.23 11.58
C LEU A 43 -2.10 2.50 11.15
N GLY A 44 -3.42 2.42 10.96
CA GLY A 44 -4.19 3.55 10.43
C GLY A 44 -4.13 4.82 11.27
N ASP A 45 -3.92 4.69 12.59
CA ASP A 45 -3.76 5.85 13.47
C ASP A 45 -2.33 6.39 13.49
N LYS A 46 -1.38 5.63 12.96
CA LYS A 46 0.05 5.97 13.03
C LYS A 46 0.59 6.51 11.72
N ILE A 47 -0.04 6.16 10.59
CA ILE A 47 0.41 6.56 9.27
C ILE A 47 -0.79 6.63 8.34
N GLU A 48 -0.74 7.56 7.38
CA GLU A 48 -1.74 7.60 6.32
C GLU A 48 -1.58 6.40 5.40
N ILE A 49 -2.70 5.73 5.10
CA ILE A 49 -2.70 4.55 4.23
C ILE A 49 -3.43 4.89 2.94
N LEU A 50 -2.79 4.59 1.81
CA LEU A 50 -3.39 4.68 0.47
C LEU A 50 -3.53 3.27 -0.09
N TYR A 51 -4.77 2.85 -0.35
CA TYR A 51 -5.04 1.55 -0.94
C TYR A 51 -5.18 1.67 -2.45
N ILE A 52 -4.51 0.80 -3.17
CA ILE A 52 -4.51 0.74 -4.63
C ILE A 52 -4.95 -0.64 -5.10
N ASN A 53 -6.00 -0.71 -5.91
CA ASN A 53 -6.37 -1.95 -6.58
C ASN A 53 -5.42 -2.16 -7.76
N GLY A 54 -4.50 -3.11 -7.61
CA GLY A 54 -3.47 -3.38 -8.61
C GLY A 54 -3.99 -4.00 -9.89
N GLU A 55 -5.16 -4.64 -9.85
CA GLU A 55 -5.78 -5.17 -11.07
C GLU A 55 -6.39 -4.05 -11.92
N LYS A 56 -7.01 -3.07 -11.25
CA LYS A 56 -7.62 -1.93 -11.94
C LYS A 56 -6.55 -0.94 -12.41
N TRP A 57 -5.58 -0.66 -11.57
CA TRP A 57 -4.50 0.29 -11.85
C TRP A 57 -3.21 -0.46 -12.11
N ASP A 58 -3.24 -1.34 -13.12
CA ASP A 58 -2.15 -2.27 -13.41
C ASP A 58 -0.83 -1.59 -13.78
N LYS A 59 -0.89 -0.40 -14.38
CA LYS A 59 0.32 0.36 -14.68
C LYS A 59 1.05 0.82 -13.42
N ILE A 60 0.30 1.12 -12.36
CA ILE A 60 0.89 1.48 -11.07
C ILE A 60 1.55 0.24 -10.45
N ALA A 61 0.85 -0.90 -10.48
CA ALA A 61 1.43 -2.15 -10.00
C ALA A 61 2.72 -2.50 -10.77
N ASP A 62 2.72 -2.31 -12.08
CA ASP A 62 3.89 -2.55 -12.91
C ASP A 62 5.04 -1.59 -12.55
N LYS A 63 4.73 -0.32 -12.32
CA LYS A 63 5.73 0.68 -11.93
C LYS A 63 6.52 0.24 -10.68
N TYR A 64 5.83 -0.36 -9.72
CA TYR A 64 6.46 -0.81 -8.48
C TYR A 64 6.85 -2.27 -8.51
N ASN A 65 6.78 -2.92 -9.68
CA ASN A 65 7.16 -4.32 -9.86
C ASN A 65 6.43 -5.25 -8.88
N VAL A 66 5.13 -5.05 -8.75
CA VAL A 66 4.30 -5.84 -7.84
C VAL A 66 4.04 -7.21 -8.45
N GLN A 67 4.37 -8.27 -7.72
CA GLN A 67 4.17 -9.66 -8.15
C GLN A 67 3.25 -10.44 -7.22
N PHE A 68 2.98 -9.90 -6.04
CA PHE A 68 2.12 -10.53 -5.03
C PHE A 68 1.17 -9.51 -4.45
N TYR A 69 -0.01 -9.95 -4.06
CA TYR A 69 -0.96 -9.13 -3.33
C TYR A 69 -1.16 -9.67 -1.93
N PRO A 70 -1.20 -8.84 -0.89
CA PRO A 70 -0.89 -7.42 -0.94
C PRO A 70 0.61 -7.16 -0.93
N THR A 71 1.04 -6.11 -1.62
CA THR A 71 2.38 -5.55 -1.50
C THR A 71 2.28 -4.25 -0.73
N LEU A 72 3.15 -4.05 0.24
CA LEU A 72 3.19 -2.86 1.08
C LEU A 72 4.41 -2.04 0.72
N LEU A 73 4.18 -0.75 0.46
CA LEU A 73 5.25 0.19 0.12
C LEU A 73 5.20 1.35 1.09
N LEU A 74 6.28 1.57 1.81
CA LEU A 74 6.42 2.76 2.65
C LEU A 74 7.11 3.84 1.84
N LEU A 75 6.39 4.94 1.60
CA LEU A 75 6.92 6.07 0.85
C LEU A 75 7.22 7.25 1.77
N GLU A 76 8.29 7.97 1.46
CA GLU A 76 8.59 9.23 2.08
C GLU A 76 9.00 10.21 0.99
N ASN A 77 8.25 11.31 0.88
CA ASN A 77 8.44 12.31 -0.17
C ASN A 77 8.44 11.70 -1.57
N GLY A 78 7.56 10.72 -1.80
CA GLY A 78 7.41 10.05 -3.08
C GLY A 78 8.40 8.93 -3.37
N LEU A 79 9.35 8.69 -2.47
CA LEU A 79 10.36 7.63 -2.65
C LEU A 79 10.05 6.43 -1.77
N VAL A 80 10.18 5.23 -2.33
CA VAL A 80 10.02 4.00 -1.56
C VAL A 80 11.22 3.83 -0.63
N ILE A 81 10.96 3.89 0.68
CA ILE A 81 12.01 3.71 1.69
C ILE A 81 11.99 2.33 2.32
N ASP A 82 10.89 1.59 2.16
CA ASP A 82 10.79 0.21 2.61
C ASP A 82 9.65 -0.47 1.84
N ARG A 83 9.70 -1.80 1.74
CA ARG A 83 8.62 -2.55 1.11
C ARG A 83 8.52 -3.96 1.68
N ILE A 84 7.32 -4.52 1.64
CA ILE A 84 7.06 -5.91 1.97
C ILE A 84 6.28 -6.51 0.81
N ASP A 85 6.90 -7.48 0.12
CA ASP A 85 6.26 -8.18 -0.99
C ASP A 85 5.48 -9.40 -0.51
N ASN A 86 5.82 -9.93 0.65
CA ASN A 86 5.15 -11.10 1.20
C ASN A 86 4.91 -10.91 2.69
N VAL A 87 3.65 -10.63 3.03
CA VAL A 87 3.24 -10.35 4.42
C VAL A 87 3.38 -11.56 5.34
N ARG A 88 3.56 -12.76 4.79
CA ARG A 88 3.81 -13.97 5.60
C ARG A 88 5.26 -14.06 6.07
N LYS A 89 6.19 -13.43 5.34
CA LYS A 89 7.62 -13.52 5.64
C LYS A 89 8.12 -12.40 6.51
N ARG A 90 7.41 -11.27 6.53
CA ARG A 90 7.80 -10.12 7.34
C ARG A 90 6.55 -9.42 7.86
N SER A 91 6.55 -9.12 9.15
CA SER A 91 5.42 -8.41 9.78
C SER A 91 5.36 -6.97 9.29
N PHE A 92 4.15 -6.51 8.92
CA PHE A 92 3.93 -5.12 8.56
C PHE A 92 4.24 -4.14 9.69
N LYS A 93 4.24 -4.61 10.94
CA LYS A 93 4.56 -3.78 12.10
C LYS A 93 6.00 -3.27 12.07
N THR A 94 6.88 -3.92 11.30
CA THR A 94 8.29 -3.51 11.19
C THR A 94 8.48 -2.30 10.29
N LEU A 95 7.45 -1.88 9.54
CA LEU A 95 7.56 -0.75 8.62
C LEU A 95 7.65 0.60 9.31
N ILE A 96 7.06 0.73 10.49
CA ILE A 96 6.94 2.01 11.19
C ILE A 96 7.36 1.92 12.65
N ASN A 97 8.45 1.30 12.90
CA ASN A 97 9.02 1.30 14.24
C ASN A 97 9.69 2.61 14.57
#